data_7209f93af1004c5ebef4196044cdd516
#
_entry.id   7209f93af1004c5ebef4196044cdd516
#
_cell.length_a   1.000
_cell.length_b   1.000
_cell.length_c   1.000
_cell.angle_alpha   90.00
_cell.angle_beta   90.00
_cell.angle_gamma   90.00
#
_symmetry.space_group_name_H-M   'P 1'
#
loop_
_entity.id
_entity.type
_entity.pdbx_description
1 polymer ?
#
loop_
_entity_poly.entity_id
_entity_poly.type
_entity_poly.pdbx_seq_one_letter_code
_entity_poly.pdbx_strand_id
1 'polypeptide(L)'
;MTRERTRQARKRGGKILTLLLVMLCCLLFTACGKKEEKTAESTALPYSENQLLLVIASARQETESVYGKEIWEKRVGGGAETFSEAYFDELKEFFYELSAMNGMAEERNVKLDTEETRRLHEAVGRFYTSSVQNQPVFGGLSEEEVEFMFQQYARALKLRKVMREDRRAEVSESEAKVIHLQSANCDSRENAEKLREEALAGGDFRMLARKYGNADAPVKKVVRGDLAPELEQVAFAMEDNTVSAVTELGGKYYVFKCPVSYDAEATAEHRKSLQDERLQNLVCEAYERYLRAHPIAENAGLWDSIEAEASKNYSGSNFFTAVREALRYEGV
;
A
#
# COMPACT_ATOMS: atom_id res chain seq x y z
N MET A 1 -19.95 -10.46 -21.87
CA MET A 1 -18.54 -10.88 -21.76
C MET A 1 -17.53 -9.73 -21.58
N THR A 2 -17.81 -8.50 -22.02
CA THR A 2 -16.87 -7.34 -21.94
C THR A 2 -16.81 -6.67 -20.56
N ARG A 3 -17.89 -6.62 -19.78
CA ARG A 3 -17.94 -5.94 -18.46
C ARG A 3 -17.23 -6.69 -17.32
N GLU A 4 -17.16 -8.02 -17.37
CA GLU A 4 -16.43 -8.81 -16.35
C GLU A 4 -14.91 -8.78 -16.58
N ARG A 5 -14.45 -8.78 -17.84
CA ARG A 5 -13.01 -8.62 -18.15
C ARG A 5 -12.48 -7.26 -17.71
N THR A 6 -13.25 -6.18 -17.86
CA THR A 6 -12.88 -4.84 -17.40
C THR A 6 -12.86 -4.72 -15.86
N ARG A 7 -13.73 -5.45 -15.16
CA ARG A 7 -13.75 -5.48 -13.70
C ARG A 7 -12.59 -6.29 -13.10
N GLN A 8 -12.20 -7.39 -13.77
CA GLN A 8 -11.04 -8.20 -13.38
C GLN A 8 -9.71 -7.50 -13.71
N ALA A 9 -9.62 -6.81 -14.84
CA ALA A 9 -8.47 -5.98 -15.20
C ALA A 9 -8.29 -4.81 -14.21
N ARG A 10 -9.39 -4.14 -13.81
CA ARG A 10 -9.38 -3.06 -12.82
C ARG A 10 -8.96 -3.53 -11.41
N LYS A 11 -9.30 -4.79 -11.01
CA LYS A 11 -8.83 -5.40 -9.76
C LYS A 11 -7.37 -5.85 -9.83
N ARG A 12 -6.87 -6.25 -11.01
CA ARG A 12 -5.47 -6.64 -11.22
C ARG A 12 -4.55 -5.43 -11.38
N GLY A 13 -4.92 -4.45 -12.17
CA GLY A 13 -4.18 -3.19 -12.35
C GLY A 13 -4.05 -2.38 -11.05
N GLY A 14 -5.13 -2.34 -10.24
CA GLY A 14 -5.07 -1.71 -8.91
C GLY A 14 -4.07 -2.37 -7.96
N LYS A 15 -3.80 -3.68 -8.10
CA LYS A 15 -2.82 -4.38 -7.25
C LYS A 15 -1.36 -4.16 -7.66
N ILE A 16 -1.10 -3.88 -8.93
CA ILE A 16 0.26 -3.65 -9.46
C ILE A 16 0.65 -2.19 -9.23
N LEU A 17 -0.25 -1.26 -9.53
CA LEU A 17 -0.10 0.15 -9.18
C LEU A 17 -0.01 0.35 -7.66
N THR A 18 -0.75 -0.45 -6.87
CA THR A 18 -0.67 -0.42 -5.39
C THR A 18 0.65 -0.98 -4.85
N LEU A 19 1.36 -1.85 -5.58
CA LEU A 19 2.65 -2.39 -5.13
C LEU A 19 3.82 -1.45 -5.46
N LEU A 20 3.78 -0.73 -6.57
CA LEU A 20 4.64 0.42 -6.86
C LEU A 20 4.24 1.63 -5.97
N LEU A 21 2.93 1.90 -5.82
CA LEU A 21 2.41 3.00 -5.00
C LEU A 21 2.62 2.79 -3.49
N VAL A 22 2.69 1.55 -3.01
CA VAL A 22 2.96 1.22 -1.58
C VAL A 22 4.45 1.43 -1.25
N MET A 23 5.36 1.41 -2.22
CA MET A 23 6.73 1.91 -2.03
C MET A 23 6.80 3.45 -2.05
N LEU A 24 5.98 4.12 -2.85
CA LEU A 24 6.03 5.58 -3.10
C LEU A 24 5.53 6.46 -1.93
N CYS A 25 4.81 5.95 -0.93
CA CYS A 25 4.31 6.77 0.19
C CYS A 25 5.39 7.34 1.13
N CYS A 26 6.68 6.97 0.96
CA CYS A 26 7.77 7.53 1.74
C CYS A 26 8.17 8.96 1.31
N LEU A 27 7.79 9.39 0.11
CA LEU A 27 8.28 10.65 -0.49
C LEU A 27 7.50 11.92 -0.09
N LEU A 28 6.38 11.84 0.62
CA LEU A 28 5.53 13.01 0.93
C LEU A 28 5.98 13.83 2.14
N PHE A 29 7.12 13.55 2.76
CA PHE A 29 7.61 14.30 3.93
C PHE A 29 9.01 14.94 3.76
N THR A 30 9.32 15.50 2.60
CA THR A 30 10.51 16.34 2.46
C THR A 30 10.22 17.80 2.77
N ALA A 31 10.04 18.12 4.05
CA ALA A 31 10.21 19.49 4.53
C ALA A 31 10.45 19.48 6.05
N CYS A 32 11.69 19.30 6.51
CA CYS A 32 12.21 20.08 7.64
C CYS A 32 13.69 19.75 7.93
N GLY A 33 14.54 20.80 7.94
CA GLY A 33 15.68 20.91 8.83
C GLY A 33 17.00 20.30 8.36
N LYS A 34 17.79 21.09 7.61
CA LYS A 34 19.23 20.88 7.51
C LYS A 34 19.86 20.89 8.91
N LYS A 35 20.37 19.72 9.34
CA LYS A 35 21.49 19.62 10.28
C LYS A 35 22.66 18.99 9.49
N GLU A 36 23.78 19.68 9.47
CA GLU A 36 25.07 19.14 8.99
C GLU A 36 25.45 17.97 9.91
N GLU A 37 25.32 16.75 9.40
CA GLU A 37 25.96 15.57 9.97
C GLU A 37 27.05 15.11 9.01
N LYS A 38 28.15 14.55 9.57
CA LYS A 38 29.29 13.98 8.85
C LYS A 38 28.80 13.18 7.65
N THR A 39 29.17 13.61 6.46
CA THR A 39 28.88 12.92 5.19
C THR A 39 29.51 11.53 5.21
N ALA A 40 28.67 10.51 5.37
CA ALA A 40 29.03 9.15 5.03
C ALA A 40 29.38 9.10 3.52
N GLU A 41 30.39 8.31 3.13
CA GLU A 41 30.70 8.12 1.70
C GLU A 41 29.47 7.48 1.02
N SER A 42 29.00 8.11 -0.06
CA SER A 42 27.89 7.57 -0.84
C SER A 42 28.36 6.39 -1.70
N THR A 43 27.53 5.35 -1.77
CA THR A 43 27.77 4.16 -2.60
C THR A 43 26.99 4.23 -3.90
N ALA A 44 27.53 3.66 -4.98
CA ALA A 44 26.80 3.51 -6.24
C ALA A 44 25.75 2.41 -6.14
N LEU A 45 24.73 2.46 -7.02
CA LEU A 45 23.80 1.35 -7.18
C LEU A 45 24.55 0.07 -7.60
N PRO A 46 24.25 -1.09 -7.00
CA PRO A 46 24.97 -2.34 -7.28
C PRO A 46 24.45 -3.07 -8.54
N TYR A 47 23.78 -2.37 -9.46
CA TYR A 47 23.13 -2.95 -10.64
C TYR A 47 23.79 -2.48 -11.92
N SER A 48 23.99 -3.40 -12.87
CA SER A 48 24.43 -3.05 -14.22
C SER A 48 23.29 -2.44 -15.02
N GLU A 49 23.62 -1.68 -16.07
CA GLU A 49 22.63 -1.09 -17.00
C GLU A 49 21.69 -2.15 -17.56
N ASN A 50 22.19 -3.32 -17.99
CA ASN A 50 21.38 -4.40 -18.52
C ASN A 50 20.45 -5.02 -17.48
N GLN A 51 20.84 -5.10 -16.20
CA GLN A 51 20.00 -5.54 -15.10
C GLN A 51 18.84 -4.56 -14.85
N LEU A 52 19.11 -3.26 -14.88
CA LEU A 52 18.08 -2.23 -14.74
C LEU A 52 17.10 -2.27 -15.92
N LEU A 53 17.63 -2.35 -17.15
CA LEU A 53 16.83 -2.46 -18.37
C LEU A 53 15.90 -3.68 -18.36
N LEU A 54 16.36 -4.83 -17.89
CA LEU A 54 15.54 -6.05 -17.77
C LEU A 54 14.30 -5.81 -16.94
N VAL A 55 14.47 -5.22 -15.76
CA VAL A 55 13.36 -4.97 -14.83
C VAL A 55 12.42 -3.89 -15.37
N ILE A 56 12.95 -2.80 -15.93
CA ILE A 56 12.19 -1.70 -16.53
C ILE A 56 11.37 -2.21 -17.73
N ALA A 57 11.99 -2.96 -18.64
CA ALA A 57 11.32 -3.50 -19.81
C ALA A 57 10.18 -4.46 -19.41
N SER A 58 10.41 -5.30 -18.40
CA SER A 58 9.40 -6.18 -17.84
C SER A 58 8.22 -5.41 -17.23
N ALA A 59 8.50 -4.35 -16.46
CA ALA A 59 7.49 -3.49 -15.86
C ALA A 59 6.66 -2.75 -16.92
N ARG A 60 7.32 -2.21 -17.95
CA ARG A 60 6.65 -1.56 -19.09
C ARG A 60 5.74 -2.51 -19.84
N GLN A 61 6.20 -3.71 -20.16
CA GLN A 61 5.38 -4.70 -20.86
C GLN A 61 4.11 -5.04 -20.08
N GLU A 62 4.21 -5.22 -18.76
CA GLU A 62 3.04 -5.47 -17.92
C GLU A 62 2.06 -4.29 -17.97
N THR A 63 2.55 -3.07 -17.87
CA THR A 63 1.73 -1.86 -17.96
C THR A 63 1.02 -1.76 -19.31
N GLU A 64 1.73 -1.99 -20.42
CA GLU A 64 1.17 -2.01 -21.76
C GLU A 64 0.11 -3.11 -21.94
N SER A 65 0.31 -4.28 -21.34
CA SER A 65 -0.66 -5.37 -21.41
C SER A 65 -2.01 -5.05 -20.76
N VAL A 66 -2.00 -4.15 -19.77
CA VAL A 66 -3.20 -3.73 -19.02
C VAL A 66 -3.86 -2.51 -19.63
N TYR A 67 -3.08 -1.50 -20.01
CA TYR A 67 -3.58 -0.17 -20.39
C TYR A 67 -3.43 0.16 -21.89
N GLY A 68 -2.70 -0.65 -22.66
CA GLY A 68 -2.32 -0.34 -24.05
C GLY A 68 -1.12 0.60 -24.13
N LYS A 69 -0.53 0.70 -25.34
CA LYS A 69 0.67 1.53 -25.57
C LYS A 69 0.40 3.03 -25.46
N GLU A 70 -0.82 3.45 -25.67
CA GLU A 70 -1.23 4.86 -25.60
C GLU A 70 -1.14 5.47 -24.21
N ILE A 71 -0.92 4.64 -23.18
CA ILE A 71 -0.77 5.11 -21.80
C ILE A 71 0.45 6.03 -21.65
N TRP A 72 1.54 5.75 -22.37
CA TRP A 72 2.80 6.47 -22.23
C TRP A 72 2.73 7.95 -22.54
N GLU A 73 1.85 8.32 -23.47
CA GLU A 73 1.62 9.71 -23.91
C GLU A 73 0.56 10.44 -23.07
N LYS A 74 -0.12 9.76 -22.16
CA LYS A 74 -1.14 10.38 -21.30
C LYS A 74 -0.48 11.29 -20.28
N ARG A 75 -1.09 12.46 -20.06
CA ARG A 75 -0.65 13.38 -19.01
C ARG A 75 -1.18 12.94 -17.64
N VAL A 76 -0.36 13.06 -16.61
CA VAL A 76 -0.72 12.72 -15.23
C VAL A 76 -1.11 13.97 -14.43
N GLY A 77 -2.06 13.82 -13.52
CA GLY A 77 -2.46 14.87 -12.57
C GLY A 77 -2.95 16.20 -13.19
N GLY A 78 -3.23 16.24 -14.51
CA GLY A 78 -3.60 17.47 -15.20
C GLY A 78 -2.42 18.43 -15.44
N GLY A 79 -1.18 17.99 -15.18
CA GLY A 79 0.07 18.72 -15.41
C GLY A 79 0.62 18.60 -16.84
N ALA A 80 1.88 18.99 -17.02
CA ALA A 80 2.61 18.86 -18.28
C ALA A 80 3.27 17.49 -18.44
N GLU A 81 3.57 16.82 -17.34
CA GLU A 81 4.26 15.55 -17.24
C GLU A 81 3.47 14.41 -17.88
N THR A 82 4.15 13.57 -18.65
CA THR A 82 3.56 12.38 -19.25
C THR A 82 3.62 11.19 -18.29
N PHE A 83 2.77 10.19 -18.53
CA PHE A 83 2.83 8.94 -17.78
C PHE A 83 4.18 8.22 -17.94
N SER A 84 4.83 8.36 -19.10
CA SER A 84 6.16 7.80 -19.34
C SER A 84 7.21 8.40 -18.41
N GLU A 85 7.24 9.73 -18.28
CA GLU A 85 8.19 10.45 -17.41
C GLU A 85 7.96 10.08 -15.94
N ALA A 86 6.72 10.22 -15.45
CA ALA A 86 6.38 9.87 -14.07
C ALA A 86 6.69 8.39 -13.73
N TYR A 87 6.38 7.48 -14.66
CA TYR A 87 6.62 6.06 -14.46
C TYR A 87 8.11 5.70 -14.44
N PHE A 88 8.92 6.38 -15.26
CA PHE A 88 10.36 6.19 -15.26
C PHE A 88 11.00 6.70 -13.96
N ASP A 89 10.54 7.84 -13.45
CA ASP A 89 10.97 8.35 -12.15
C ASP A 89 10.59 7.40 -11.00
N GLU A 90 9.38 6.83 -11.01
CA GLU A 90 9.00 5.78 -10.05
C GLU A 90 9.90 4.54 -10.11
N LEU A 91 10.34 4.13 -11.32
CA LEU A 91 11.27 3.01 -11.48
C LEU A 91 12.67 3.33 -10.99
N LYS A 92 13.17 4.57 -11.18
CA LYS A 92 14.45 5.01 -10.57
C LYS A 92 14.38 4.85 -9.04
N GLU A 93 13.36 5.43 -8.41
CA GLU A 93 13.16 5.33 -6.97
C GLU A 93 13.08 3.88 -6.49
N PHE A 94 12.38 3.02 -7.24
CA PHE A 94 12.32 1.59 -6.93
C PHE A 94 13.70 0.94 -6.80
N PHE A 95 14.69 1.28 -7.67
CA PHE A 95 16.01 0.68 -7.59
C PHE A 95 16.83 1.21 -6.40
N TYR A 96 16.67 2.49 -6.04
CA TYR A 96 17.27 3.04 -4.82
C TYR A 96 16.67 2.37 -3.58
N GLU A 97 15.35 2.23 -3.53
CA GLU A 97 14.67 1.50 -2.46
C GLU A 97 15.10 0.03 -2.40
N LEU A 98 15.19 -0.65 -3.54
CA LEU A 98 15.62 -2.05 -3.62
C LEU A 98 17.02 -2.23 -3.06
N SER A 99 17.95 -1.34 -3.41
CA SER A 99 19.31 -1.35 -2.88
C SER A 99 19.34 -1.14 -1.36
N ALA A 100 18.63 -0.13 -0.87
CA ALA A 100 18.54 0.15 0.56
C ALA A 100 17.88 -0.99 1.34
N MET A 101 16.79 -1.59 0.81
CA MET A 101 16.14 -2.73 1.43
C MET A 101 17.04 -3.95 1.54
N ASN A 102 17.90 -4.18 0.55
CA ASN A 102 18.89 -5.26 0.59
C ASN A 102 19.95 -5.01 1.67
N GLY A 103 20.43 -3.79 1.83
CA GLY A 103 21.34 -3.42 2.91
C GLY A 103 20.66 -3.56 4.29
N MET A 104 19.42 -3.10 4.42
CA MET A 104 18.63 -3.30 5.65
C MET A 104 18.39 -4.78 5.97
N ALA A 105 18.21 -5.64 4.95
CA ALA A 105 18.07 -7.07 5.11
C ALA A 105 19.38 -7.70 5.60
N GLU A 106 20.52 -7.23 5.08
CA GLU A 106 21.84 -7.68 5.51
C GLU A 106 22.12 -7.32 6.97
N GLU A 107 21.88 -6.07 7.38
CA GLU A 107 22.01 -5.62 8.78
C GLU A 107 21.17 -6.46 9.76
N ARG A 108 20.00 -6.92 9.31
CA ARG A 108 19.06 -7.73 10.10
C ARG A 108 19.27 -9.24 9.94
N ASN A 109 20.30 -9.64 9.17
CA ASN A 109 20.56 -11.05 8.83
C ASN A 109 19.34 -11.77 8.22
N VAL A 110 18.52 -11.03 7.44
CA VAL A 110 17.38 -11.60 6.70
C VAL A 110 17.90 -12.27 5.42
N LYS A 111 17.70 -13.58 5.33
CA LYS A 111 18.16 -14.42 4.21
C LYS A 111 17.02 -15.27 3.68
N LEU A 112 17.09 -15.61 2.40
CA LEU A 112 16.25 -16.67 1.84
C LEU A 112 16.65 -18.02 2.45
N ASP A 113 15.67 -18.84 2.74
CA ASP A 113 15.94 -20.22 3.17
C ASP A 113 16.30 -21.13 1.96
N THR A 114 16.68 -22.36 2.24
CA THR A 114 17.13 -23.31 1.22
C THR A 114 16.04 -23.60 0.19
N GLU A 115 14.79 -23.70 0.61
CA GLU A 115 13.68 -24.00 -0.29
C GLU A 115 13.26 -22.77 -1.13
N GLU A 116 13.26 -21.58 -0.54
CA GLU A 116 13.08 -20.32 -1.26
C GLU A 116 14.16 -20.13 -2.33
N THR A 117 15.43 -20.38 -1.96
CA THR A 117 16.58 -20.30 -2.89
C THR A 117 16.44 -21.31 -4.04
N ARG A 118 16.08 -22.56 -3.76
CA ARG A 118 15.89 -23.58 -4.78
C ARG A 118 14.78 -23.21 -5.77
N ARG A 119 13.60 -22.78 -5.25
CA ARG A 119 12.49 -22.36 -6.11
C ARG A 119 12.84 -21.13 -6.94
N LEU A 120 13.57 -20.20 -6.35
CA LEU A 120 14.03 -18.99 -7.06
C LEU A 120 14.96 -19.35 -8.21
N HIS A 121 15.95 -20.21 -7.98
CA HIS A 121 16.87 -20.71 -9.01
C HIS A 121 16.14 -21.38 -10.18
N GLU A 122 15.17 -22.25 -9.87
CA GLU A 122 14.33 -22.87 -10.91
C GLU A 122 13.49 -21.85 -11.70
N ALA A 123 13.01 -20.79 -11.03
CA ALA A 123 12.28 -19.72 -11.70
C ALA A 123 13.19 -18.88 -12.60
N VAL A 124 14.42 -18.63 -12.18
CA VAL A 124 15.46 -17.94 -12.97
C VAL A 124 15.73 -18.69 -14.28
N GLY A 125 16.01 -20.00 -14.24
CA GLY A 125 16.27 -20.77 -15.46
C GLY A 125 15.12 -20.72 -16.48
N ARG A 126 13.86 -20.84 -16.00
CA ARG A 126 12.69 -20.68 -16.87
C ARG A 126 12.57 -19.27 -17.44
N PHE A 127 12.75 -18.25 -16.59
CA PHE A 127 12.65 -16.84 -16.99
C PHE A 127 13.75 -16.47 -17.97
N TYR A 128 14.99 -16.86 -17.70
CA TYR A 128 16.16 -16.59 -18.56
C TYR A 128 15.94 -17.17 -19.97
N THR A 129 15.56 -18.43 -20.06
CA THR A 129 15.32 -19.11 -21.35
C THR A 129 14.18 -18.47 -22.14
N SER A 130 13.09 -18.10 -21.48
CA SER A 130 11.89 -17.58 -22.16
C SER A 130 11.96 -16.07 -22.46
N SER A 131 12.73 -15.30 -21.70
CA SER A 131 12.59 -13.85 -21.66
C SER A 131 13.90 -13.07 -21.83
N VAL A 132 15.05 -13.73 -21.79
CA VAL A 132 16.36 -13.03 -21.81
C VAL A 132 17.28 -13.57 -22.92
N GLN A 133 17.51 -14.86 -22.95
CA GLN A 133 18.57 -15.52 -23.70
C GLN A 133 18.70 -15.11 -25.18
N ASN A 134 17.59 -14.84 -25.86
CA ASN A 134 17.55 -14.51 -27.28
C ASN A 134 17.09 -13.06 -27.55
N GLN A 135 17.22 -12.17 -26.56
CA GLN A 135 16.81 -10.78 -26.69
C GLN A 135 18.02 -9.83 -26.77
N PRO A 136 18.31 -9.25 -27.94
CA PRO A 136 19.47 -8.35 -28.13
C PRO A 136 19.44 -7.13 -27.21
N VAL A 137 18.26 -6.70 -26.76
CA VAL A 137 18.09 -5.52 -25.89
C VAL A 137 18.81 -5.66 -24.54
N PHE A 138 19.05 -6.90 -24.09
CA PHE A 138 19.74 -7.14 -22.81
C PHE A 138 21.25 -7.37 -22.92
N GLY A 139 21.84 -7.15 -24.10
CA GLY A 139 23.29 -7.07 -24.30
C GLY A 139 24.12 -8.25 -23.82
N GLY A 140 23.54 -9.47 -23.83
CA GLY A 140 24.23 -10.68 -23.37
C GLY A 140 24.23 -10.89 -21.86
N LEU A 141 23.23 -10.32 -21.15
CA LEU A 141 22.99 -10.57 -19.74
C LEU A 141 23.04 -12.07 -19.42
N SER A 142 23.87 -12.49 -18.47
CA SER A 142 24.03 -13.88 -18.08
C SER A 142 22.90 -14.36 -17.16
N GLU A 143 22.76 -15.68 -17.02
CA GLU A 143 21.77 -16.25 -16.10
C GLU A 143 22.08 -15.88 -14.63
N GLU A 144 23.36 -15.80 -14.28
CA GLU A 144 23.81 -15.40 -12.93
C GLU A 144 23.46 -13.92 -12.63
N GLU A 145 23.57 -13.03 -13.63
CA GLU A 145 23.17 -11.63 -13.48
C GLU A 145 21.66 -11.48 -13.31
N VAL A 146 20.87 -12.30 -13.99
CA VAL A 146 19.42 -12.40 -13.79
C VAL A 146 19.10 -12.97 -12.40
N GLU A 147 19.79 -14.04 -11.98
CA GLU A 147 19.62 -14.63 -10.65
C GLU A 147 19.92 -13.62 -9.55
N PHE A 148 20.97 -12.80 -9.72
CA PHE A 148 21.27 -11.72 -8.80
C PHE A 148 20.07 -10.77 -8.61
N MET A 149 19.44 -10.31 -9.69
CA MET A 149 18.25 -9.44 -9.61
C MET A 149 17.06 -10.12 -8.94
N PHE A 150 16.83 -11.41 -9.24
CA PHE A 150 15.81 -12.21 -8.59
C PHE A 150 16.05 -12.29 -7.08
N GLN A 151 17.29 -12.54 -6.66
CA GLN A 151 17.68 -12.60 -5.24
C GLN A 151 17.53 -11.26 -4.55
N GLN A 152 17.89 -10.14 -5.21
CA GLN A 152 17.71 -8.80 -4.65
C GLN A 152 16.24 -8.51 -4.36
N TYR A 153 15.37 -8.75 -5.32
CA TYR A 153 13.94 -8.51 -5.14
C TYR A 153 13.31 -9.49 -4.15
N ALA A 154 13.66 -10.75 -4.21
CA ALA A 154 13.20 -11.78 -3.27
C ALA A 154 13.58 -11.47 -1.82
N ARG A 155 14.81 -10.99 -1.57
CA ARG A 155 15.29 -10.59 -0.24
C ARG A 155 14.54 -9.36 0.28
N ALA A 156 14.26 -8.39 -0.57
CA ALA A 156 13.44 -7.24 -0.21
C ALA A 156 12.01 -7.65 0.20
N LEU A 157 11.38 -8.58 -0.54
CA LEU A 157 10.08 -9.15 -0.16
C LEU A 157 10.15 -9.93 1.16
N LYS A 158 11.23 -10.70 1.38
CA LYS A 158 11.46 -11.41 2.65
C LYS A 158 11.59 -10.44 3.81
N LEU A 159 12.33 -9.35 3.63
CA LEU A 159 12.44 -8.29 4.64
C LEU A 159 11.07 -7.71 5.01
N ARG A 160 10.25 -7.36 4.00
CA ARG A 160 8.89 -6.87 4.25
C ARG A 160 8.03 -7.88 5.01
N LYS A 161 8.14 -9.17 4.66
CA LYS A 161 7.46 -10.25 5.40
C LYS A 161 7.89 -10.29 6.86
N VAL A 162 9.19 -10.27 7.13
CA VAL A 162 9.73 -10.25 8.49
C VAL A 162 9.29 -9.00 9.27
N MET A 163 9.26 -7.84 8.61
CA MET A 163 8.80 -6.60 9.23
C MET A 163 7.29 -6.60 9.50
N ARG A 164 6.49 -7.31 8.69
CA ARG A 164 5.04 -7.49 8.94
C ARG A 164 4.77 -8.31 10.19
N GLU A 165 5.66 -9.23 10.53
CA GLU A 165 5.60 -10.05 11.74
C GLU A 165 6.11 -9.31 13.01
N ASP A 166 6.59 -8.07 12.85
CA ASP A 166 6.98 -7.21 13.97
C ASP A 166 5.73 -6.81 14.79
N ARG A 167 5.81 -6.96 16.11
CA ARG A 167 4.73 -6.60 17.03
C ARG A 167 4.24 -5.17 16.89
N ARG A 168 5.07 -4.27 16.43
CA ARG A 168 4.70 -2.88 16.14
C ARG A 168 3.71 -2.73 14.98
N ALA A 169 3.65 -3.72 14.09
CA ALA A 169 2.66 -3.78 13.01
C ALA A 169 1.36 -4.49 13.44
N GLU A 170 1.31 -5.11 14.62
CA GLU A 170 0.11 -5.78 15.10
C GLU A 170 -1.03 -4.78 15.33
N VAL A 171 -2.24 -5.17 14.92
CA VAL A 171 -3.48 -4.43 15.14
C VAL A 171 -4.44 -5.33 15.91
N SER A 172 -4.88 -4.87 17.08
CA SER A 172 -5.84 -5.60 17.90
C SER A 172 -7.22 -5.59 17.25
N GLU A 173 -8.04 -6.58 17.59
CA GLU A 173 -9.43 -6.64 17.14
C GLU A 173 -10.24 -5.43 17.62
N SER A 174 -9.97 -4.94 18.83
CA SER A 174 -10.62 -3.77 19.40
C SER A 174 -10.28 -2.48 18.63
N GLU A 175 -9.04 -2.33 18.14
CA GLU A 175 -8.65 -1.18 17.32
C GLU A 175 -9.32 -1.20 15.95
N ALA A 176 -9.38 -2.39 15.35
CA ALA A 176 -9.94 -2.56 14.02
C ALA A 176 -11.48 -2.61 13.99
N LYS A 177 -12.13 -2.72 15.15
CA LYS A 177 -13.57 -2.92 15.29
C LYS A 177 -14.37 -1.94 14.43
N VAL A 178 -15.27 -2.47 13.63
CA VAL A 178 -16.24 -1.71 12.83
C VAL A 178 -17.64 -1.98 13.39
N ILE A 179 -18.38 -0.92 13.63
CA ILE A 179 -19.76 -0.95 14.07
C ILE A 179 -20.68 -0.29 13.04
N HIS A 180 -21.97 -0.62 13.07
CA HIS A 180 -22.97 0.13 12.33
C HIS A 180 -23.69 1.07 13.30
N LEU A 181 -23.70 2.35 12.98
CA LEU A 181 -24.22 3.38 13.86
C LEU A 181 -25.18 4.32 13.11
N GLN A 182 -26.25 4.66 13.76
CA GLN A 182 -27.07 5.83 13.47
C GLN A 182 -26.79 6.88 14.55
N SER A 183 -26.49 8.10 14.16
CA SER A 183 -26.17 9.20 15.07
C SER A 183 -27.15 10.36 14.88
N ALA A 184 -27.81 10.77 15.92
CA ALA A 184 -28.63 11.96 15.94
C ALA A 184 -28.04 12.97 16.94
N ASN A 185 -28.10 14.27 16.60
CA ASN A 185 -27.79 15.35 17.54
C ASN A 185 -28.95 16.32 17.62
N CYS A 186 -29.19 16.85 18.82
CA CYS A 186 -30.26 17.77 19.14
C CYS A 186 -29.69 19.03 19.79
N ASP A 187 -30.39 20.15 19.64
CA ASP A 187 -30.00 21.44 20.26
C ASP A 187 -30.40 21.52 21.75
N SER A 188 -31.29 20.65 22.22
CA SER A 188 -31.70 20.61 23.61
C SER A 188 -31.71 19.18 24.15
N ARG A 189 -31.39 19.04 25.44
CA ARG A 189 -31.51 17.77 26.17
C ARG A 189 -32.90 17.19 26.10
N GLU A 190 -33.95 18.03 26.20
CA GLU A 190 -35.34 17.61 26.15
C GLU A 190 -35.68 16.91 24.83
N ASN A 191 -35.26 17.46 23.70
CA ASN A 191 -35.46 16.84 22.39
C ASN A 191 -34.71 15.52 22.27
N ALA A 192 -33.46 15.44 22.77
CA ALA A 192 -32.67 14.22 22.77
C ALA A 192 -33.28 13.11 23.63
N GLU A 193 -33.84 13.44 24.81
CA GLU A 193 -34.52 12.48 25.66
C GLU A 193 -35.83 11.99 25.02
N LYS A 194 -36.65 12.86 24.38
CA LYS A 194 -37.83 12.46 23.61
C LYS A 194 -37.47 11.53 22.45
N LEU A 195 -36.42 11.88 21.68
CA LEU A 195 -35.90 11.02 20.63
C LEU A 195 -35.55 9.64 21.16
N ARG A 196 -34.80 9.59 22.25
CA ARG A 196 -34.37 8.36 22.91
C ARG A 196 -35.57 7.53 23.40
N GLU A 197 -36.50 8.14 24.08
CA GLU A 197 -37.69 7.49 24.62
C GLU A 197 -38.55 6.86 23.51
N GLU A 198 -38.87 7.61 22.45
CA GLU A 198 -39.60 7.08 21.29
C GLU A 198 -38.82 6.00 20.54
N ALA A 199 -37.48 6.11 20.47
CA ALA A 199 -36.64 5.08 19.85
C ALA A 199 -36.61 3.79 20.67
N LEU A 200 -36.58 3.87 22.01
CA LEU A 200 -36.69 2.72 22.91
C LEU A 200 -38.07 2.05 22.83
N ALA A 201 -39.12 2.81 22.53
CA ALA A 201 -40.46 2.32 22.28
C ALA A 201 -40.61 1.68 20.87
N GLY A 202 -39.53 1.59 20.07
CA GLY A 202 -39.53 0.96 18.76
C GLY A 202 -39.77 1.90 17.58
N GLY A 203 -39.75 3.20 17.79
CA GLY A 203 -39.88 4.20 16.75
C GLY A 203 -38.69 4.14 15.74
N ASP A 204 -38.94 4.51 14.48
CA ASP A 204 -37.91 4.60 13.45
C ASP A 204 -36.92 5.71 13.81
N PHE A 205 -35.69 5.32 14.11
CA PHE A 205 -34.65 6.23 14.59
C PHE A 205 -34.33 7.36 13.59
N ARG A 206 -34.34 7.06 12.31
CA ARG A 206 -34.11 8.04 11.25
C ARG A 206 -35.22 9.09 11.17
N MET A 207 -36.48 8.66 11.31
CA MET A 207 -37.61 9.57 11.37
C MET A 207 -37.59 10.42 12.63
N LEU A 208 -37.19 9.84 13.77
CA LEU A 208 -37.07 10.54 15.05
C LEU A 208 -35.94 11.55 15.01
N ALA A 209 -34.78 11.21 14.37
CA ALA A 209 -33.69 12.12 14.17
C ALA A 209 -34.07 13.36 13.34
N ARG A 210 -34.94 13.19 12.36
CA ARG A 210 -35.52 14.32 11.59
C ARG A 210 -36.53 15.14 12.39
N LYS A 211 -37.30 14.50 13.28
CA LYS A 211 -38.32 15.15 14.08
C LYS A 211 -37.75 15.98 15.23
N TYR A 212 -36.74 15.46 15.92
CA TYR A 212 -36.20 16.05 17.15
C TYR A 212 -34.75 16.56 17.00
N GLY A 213 -34.04 16.05 16.02
CA GLY A 213 -32.62 16.37 15.77
C GLY A 213 -32.40 17.33 14.61
N ASN A 214 -31.15 17.54 14.29
CA ASN A 214 -30.72 18.56 13.32
C ASN A 214 -30.42 17.98 11.91
N ALA A 215 -30.41 16.65 11.75
CA ALA A 215 -30.04 16.02 10.48
C ALA A 215 -30.63 14.60 10.35
N ASP A 216 -30.56 14.08 9.15
CA ASP A 216 -30.84 12.68 8.85
C ASP A 216 -29.80 11.77 9.52
N ALA A 217 -30.24 10.62 10.04
CA ALA A 217 -29.38 9.65 10.72
C ALA A 217 -29.38 8.30 9.97
N PRO A 218 -28.74 8.22 8.77
CA PRO A 218 -28.59 6.95 8.09
C PRO A 218 -27.67 6.00 8.87
N VAL A 219 -27.82 4.70 8.66
CA VAL A 219 -26.84 3.72 9.16
C VAL A 219 -25.50 3.93 8.44
N LYS A 220 -24.44 4.09 9.20
CA LYS A 220 -23.07 4.22 8.69
C LYS A 220 -22.17 3.17 9.35
N LYS A 221 -21.20 2.67 8.62
CA LYS A 221 -20.05 1.98 9.21
C LYS A 221 -19.17 3.02 9.89
N VAL A 222 -18.77 2.75 11.12
CA VAL A 222 -17.97 3.64 11.97
C VAL A 222 -16.79 2.86 12.51
N VAL A 223 -15.61 3.43 12.42
CA VAL A 223 -14.36 2.91 12.97
C VAL A 223 -13.86 3.83 14.11
N ARG A 224 -12.88 3.37 14.86
CA ARG A 224 -12.26 4.22 15.89
C ARG A 224 -11.54 5.40 15.23
N GLY A 225 -11.70 6.58 15.85
CA GLY A 225 -11.21 7.86 15.33
C GLY A 225 -12.22 8.64 14.50
N ASP A 226 -13.34 8.02 14.06
CA ASP A 226 -14.41 8.72 13.32
C ASP A 226 -15.23 9.67 14.18
N LEU A 227 -15.24 9.45 15.51
CA LEU A 227 -16.00 10.22 16.48
C LEU A 227 -15.07 10.90 17.48
N ALA A 228 -15.56 12.00 18.09
CA ALA A 228 -14.88 12.57 19.24
C ALA A 228 -14.74 11.53 20.37
N PRO A 229 -13.64 11.56 21.17
CA PRO A 229 -13.34 10.49 22.13
C PRO A 229 -14.48 10.14 23.09
N GLU A 230 -15.23 11.16 23.57
CA GLU A 230 -16.34 10.97 24.49
C GLU A 230 -17.51 10.25 23.82
N LEU A 231 -17.80 10.57 22.57
CA LEU A 231 -18.85 9.93 21.77
C LEU A 231 -18.45 8.52 21.31
N GLU A 232 -17.17 8.34 20.98
CA GLU A 232 -16.62 7.06 20.60
C GLU A 232 -16.72 6.03 21.73
N GLN A 233 -16.37 6.44 22.95
CA GLN A 233 -16.47 5.59 24.13
C GLN A 233 -17.90 5.05 24.31
N VAL A 234 -18.92 5.89 24.12
CA VAL A 234 -20.32 5.49 24.19
C VAL A 234 -20.70 4.57 23.04
N ALA A 235 -20.37 4.96 21.81
CA ALA A 235 -20.78 4.21 20.60
C ALA A 235 -20.19 2.80 20.57
N PHE A 236 -18.89 2.65 20.89
CA PHE A 236 -18.21 1.34 20.85
C PHE A 236 -18.47 0.43 22.05
N ALA A 237 -19.12 0.94 23.10
CA ALA A 237 -19.61 0.15 24.23
C ALA A 237 -21.05 -0.38 24.03
N MET A 238 -21.74 0.02 22.96
CA MET A 238 -23.11 -0.40 22.68
C MET A 238 -23.18 -1.86 22.20
N GLU A 239 -24.30 -2.50 22.51
CA GLU A 239 -24.69 -3.82 22.01
C GLU A 239 -25.61 -3.70 20.77
N ASP A 240 -25.80 -4.83 20.07
CA ASP A 240 -26.68 -4.90 18.90
C ASP A 240 -28.09 -4.41 19.20
N ASN A 241 -28.63 -3.61 18.30
CA ASN A 241 -29.98 -3.06 18.34
C ASN A 241 -30.31 -2.19 19.56
N THR A 242 -29.31 -1.67 20.27
CA THR A 242 -29.49 -0.79 21.42
C THR A 242 -29.52 0.69 21.03
N VAL A 243 -30.10 1.50 21.95
CA VAL A 243 -30.10 2.97 21.87
C VAL A 243 -29.31 3.51 23.08
N SER A 244 -28.40 4.43 22.85
CA SER A 244 -27.52 5.00 23.91
C SER A 244 -28.31 5.89 24.88
N ALA A 245 -27.68 6.22 26.01
CA ALA A 245 -28.04 7.38 26.79
C ALA A 245 -27.76 8.67 26.02
N VAL A 246 -28.39 9.76 26.42
CA VAL A 246 -28.09 11.10 25.90
C VAL A 246 -26.70 11.52 26.37
N THR A 247 -25.83 11.86 25.43
CA THR A 247 -24.45 12.34 25.70
C THR A 247 -24.33 13.79 25.26
N GLU A 248 -23.88 14.64 26.15
CA GLU A 248 -23.65 16.06 25.86
C GLU A 248 -22.19 16.27 25.42
N LEU A 249 -22.01 16.96 24.29
CA LEU A 249 -20.69 17.38 23.80
C LEU A 249 -20.82 18.68 23.00
N GLY A 250 -20.03 19.69 23.38
CA GLY A 250 -19.97 20.96 22.64
C GLY A 250 -21.29 21.70 22.56
N GLY A 251 -22.16 21.62 23.61
CA GLY A 251 -23.49 22.25 23.64
C GLY A 251 -24.54 21.56 22.76
N LYS A 252 -24.25 20.36 22.25
CA LYS A 252 -25.19 19.48 21.55
C LYS A 252 -25.42 18.20 22.34
N TYR A 253 -26.57 17.57 22.12
CA TYR A 253 -26.99 16.36 22.79
C TYR A 253 -27.11 15.22 21.77
N TYR A 254 -26.28 14.20 21.93
CA TYR A 254 -26.15 13.08 21.00
C TYR A 254 -26.90 11.85 21.51
N VAL A 255 -27.58 11.17 20.60
CA VAL A 255 -28.19 9.84 20.81
C VAL A 255 -27.77 8.94 19.67
N PHE A 256 -27.38 7.73 20.00
CA PHE A 256 -26.97 6.72 19.03
C PHE A 256 -27.95 5.53 19.03
N LYS A 257 -28.14 4.92 17.86
CA LYS A 257 -28.65 3.57 17.72
C LYS A 257 -27.59 2.72 17.03
N CYS A 258 -27.27 1.58 17.63
CA CYS A 258 -26.31 0.63 17.11
C CYS A 258 -27.00 -0.60 16.53
N PRO A 259 -27.31 -0.67 15.22
CA PRO A 259 -27.88 -1.86 14.61
C PRO A 259 -26.97 -3.08 14.68
N VAL A 260 -25.64 -2.88 14.52
CA VAL A 260 -24.63 -3.93 14.56
C VAL A 260 -23.43 -3.43 15.35
N SER A 261 -23.15 -4.06 16.47
CA SER A 261 -22.03 -3.71 17.36
C SER A 261 -20.70 -4.31 16.94
N TYR A 262 -20.71 -5.24 15.98
CA TYR A 262 -19.52 -5.86 15.42
C TYR A 262 -19.78 -6.40 14.01
N ASP A 263 -19.24 -5.72 12.99
CA ASP A 263 -19.24 -6.18 11.60
C ASP A 263 -17.95 -6.98 11.36
N ALA A 264 -18.02 -8.30 11.40
CA ALA A 264 -16.84 -9.18 11.32
C ALA A 264 -16.06 -9.02 10.01
N GLU A 265 -16.77 -8.90 8.86
CA GLU A 265 -16.16 -8.76 7.55
C GLU A 265 -15.45 -7.40 7.43
N ALA A 266 -16.16 -6.31 7.75
CA ALA A 266 -15.58 -4.97 7.71
C ALA A 266 -14.46 -4.79 8.73
N THR A 267 -14.52 -5.42 9.91
CA THR A 267 -13.46 -5.42 10.91
C THR A 267 -12.21 -6.12 10.40
N ALA A 268 -12.36 -7.27 9.71
CA ALA A 268 -11.23 -7.98 9.13
C ALA A 268 -10.56 -7.17 8.01
N GLU A 269 -11.34 -6.52 7.15
CA GLU A 269 -10.84 -5.63 6.10
C GLU A 269 -10.12 -4.41 6.70
N HIS A 270 -10.72 -3.75 7.69
CA HIS A 270 -10.14 -2.60 8.37
C HIS A 270 -8.86 -2.95 9.13
N ARG A 271 -8.84 -4.11 9.81
CA ARG A 271 -7.63 -4.63 10.47
C ARG A 271 -6.46 -4.79 9.51
N LYS A 272 -6.74 -5.36 8.33
CA LYS A 272 -5.73 -5.50 7.28
C LYS A 272 -5.22 -4.15 6.79
N SER A 273 -6.11 -3.18 6.58
CA SER A 273 -5.75 -1.82 6.16
C SER A 273 -4.84 -1.13 7.19
N LEU A 274 -5.20 -1.17 8.47
CA LEU A 274 -4.40 -0.61 9.56
C LEU A 274 -3.03 -1.30 9.69
N GLN A 275 -3.00 -2.61 9.52
CA GLN A 275 -1.76 -3.38 9.56
C GLN A 275 -0.84 -3.04 8.39
N ASP A 276 -1.39 -2.89 7.18
CA ASP A 276 -0.64 -2.49 5.99
C ASP A 276 -0.09 -1.05 6.14
N GLU A 277 -0.87 -0.13 6.72
CA GLU A 277 -0.42 1.23 7.03
C GLU A 277 0.71 1.26 8.07
N ARG A 278 0.58 0.51 9.18
CA ARG A 278 1.64 0.40 10.19
C ARG A 278 2.92 -0.20 9.63
N LEU A 279 2.80 -1.25 8.82
CA LEU A 279 3.93 -1.84 8.13
C LEU A 279 4.62 -0.82 7.24
N GLN A 280 3.84 -0.06 6.47
CA GLN A 280 4.39 0.97 5.60
C GLN A 280 5.19 2.01 6.40
N ASN A 281 4.64 2.51 7.50
CA ASN A 281 5.32 3.46 8.37
C ASN A 281 6.63 2.88 8.95
N LEU A 282 6.62 1.63 9.40
CA LEU A 282 7.81 0.95 9.90
C LEU A 282 8.90 0.77 8.84
N VAL A 283 8.50 0.46 7.60
CA VAL A 283 9.43 0.35 6.47
C VAL A 283 10.01 1.71 6.14
N CYS A 284 9.18 2.76 6.05
CA CYS A 284 9.63 4.13 5.77
C CYS A 284 10.62 4.63 6.83
N GLU A 285 10.30 4.49 8.11
CA GLU A 285 11.22 4.89 9.20
C GLU A 285 12.56 4.15 9.15
N ALA A 286 12.53 2.86 8.85
CA ALA A 286 13.73 2.05 8.73
C ALA A 286 14.56 2.44 7.49
N TYR A 287 13.90 2.68 6.36
CA TYR A 287 14.50 3.13 5.11
C TYR A 287 15.19 4.49 5.27
N GLU A 288 14.50 5.49 5.81
CA GLU A 288 15.09 6.81 6.06
C GLU A 288 16.30 6.75 7.02
N ARG A 289 16.21 5.90 8.05
CA ARG A 289 17.33 5.70 8.97
C ARG A 289 18.53 5.06 8.26
N TYR A 290 18.28 4.06 7.41
CA TYR A 290 19.30 3.39 6.64
C TYR A 290 20.00 4.37 5.67
N LEU A 291 19.24 5.16 4.90
CA LEU A 291 19.80 6.11 3.94
C LEU A 291 20.60 7.24 4.60
N ARG A 292 20.22 7.68 5.81
CA ARG A 292 21.03 8.63 6.57
C ARG A 292 22.41 8.08 6.92
N ALA A 293 22.50 6.78 7.19
CA ALA A 293 23.77 6.12 7.51
C ALA A 293 24.53 5.67 6.25
N HIS A 294 23.83 5.34 5.18
CA HIS A 294 24.36 4.75 3.94
C HIS A 294 23.77 5.47 2.72
N PRO A 295 24.20 6.72 2.44
CA PRO A 295 23.67 7.46 1.29
C PRO A 295 24.07 6.77 -0.02
N ILE A 296 23.11 6.71 -0.96
CA ILE A 296 23.33 6.15 -2.30
C ILE A 296 23.56 7.31 -3.26
N ALA A 297 24.65 7.23 -4.05
CA ALA A 297 24.99 8.26 -5.02
C ALA A 297 24.03 8.23 -6.21
N GLU A 298 23.53 9.38 -6.59
CA GLU A 298 22.77 9.54 -7.82
C GLU A 298 23.73 9.52 -9.02
N ASN A 299 23.35 8.80 -10.08
CA ASN A 299 24.11 8.73 -11.34
C ASN A 299 23.20 9.12 -12.52
N ALA A 300 23.13 10.42 -12.79
CA ALA A 300 22.30 10.96 -13.86
C ALA A 300 22.65 10.37 -15.23
N GLY A 301 23.94 10.21 -15.55
CA GLY A 301 24.37 9.67 -16.85
C GLY A 301 23.95 8.22 -17.09
N LEU A 302 23.84 7.42 -16.03
CA LEU A 302 23.28 6.05 -16.10
C LEU A 302 21.80 6.08 -16.51
N TRP A 303 21.02 6.96 -15.90
CA TRP A 303 19.60 7.02 -16.14
C TRP A 303 19.26 7.58 -17.52
N ASP A 304 20.01 8.54 -18.04
CA ASP A 304 19.82 9.08 -19.39
C ASP A 304 20.01 7.98 -20.47
N SER A 305 21.02 7.09 -20.29
CA SER A 305 21.25 5.97 -21.21
C SER A 305 20.10 4.93 -21.14
N ILE A 306 19.63 4.62 -19.93
CA ILE A 306 18.58 3.64 -19.71
C ILE A 306 17.23 4.15 -20.25
N GLU A 307 16.91 5.41 -20.08
CA GLU A 307 15.65 6.00 -20.59
C GLU A 307 15.54 5.89 -22.10
N ALA A 308 16.65 6.16 -22.81
CA ALA A 308 16.72 6.01 -24.25
C ALA A 308 16.50 4.56 -24.74
N GLU A 309 16.97 3.57 -23.95
CA GLU A 309 16.85 2.14 -24.27
C GLU A 309 15.52 1.53 -23.77
N ALA A 310 14.95 2.05 -22.71
CA ALA A 310 13.75 1.52 -22.05
C ALA A 310 12.48 1.50 -22.92
N SER A 311 12.46 2.29 -24.00
CA SER A 311 11.34 2.33 -24.96
C SER A 311 11.38 1.19 -25.98
N LYS A 312 12.44 0.38 -26.02
CA LYS A 312 12.57 -0.74 -26.96
C LYS A 312 11.59 -1.85 -26.63
N ASN A 313 11.17 -2.58 -27.68
CA ASN A 313 10.21 -3.67 -27.53
C ASN A 313 10.84 -4.83 -26.75
N TYR A 314 10.15 -5.23 -25.69
CA TYR A 314 10.42 -6.42 -24.91
C TYR A 314 9.25 -7.40 -25.05
N SER A 315 9.53 -8.69 -25.12
CA SER A 315 8.53 -9.75 -25.07
C SER A 315 9.03 -10.88 -24.18
N GLY A 316 8.28 -11.21 -23.13
CA GLY A 316 8.67 -12.27 -22.19
C GLY A 316 7.78 -12.33 -20.97
N SER A 317 8.20 -13.11 -19.99
CA SER A 317 7.50 -13.23 -18.70
C SER A 317 7.75 -11.99 -17.83
N ASN A 318 6.81 -11.69 -16.94
CA ASN A 318 6.96 -10.60 -16.01
C ASN A 318 7.96 -10.98 -14.89
N PHE A 319 8.99 -10.16 -14.71
CA PHE A 319 10.04 -10.33 -13.69
C PHE A 319 9.44 -10.39 -12.27
N PHE A 320 8.60 -9.42 -11.91
CA PHE A 320 8.03 -9.34 -10.57
C PHE A 320 7.10 -10.52 -10.26
N THR A 321 6.32 -10.93 -11.25
CA THR A 321 5.44 -12.09 -11.12
C THR A 321 6.24 -13.37 -10.96
N ALA A 322 7.30 -13.58 -11.74
CA ALA A 322 8.14 -14.76 -11.65
C ALA A 322 8.77 -14.93 -10.27
N VAL A 323 9.27 -13.85 -9.67
CA VAL A 323 9.83 -13.88 -8.31
C VAL A 323 8.76 -14.16 -7.26
N ARG A 324 7.61 -13.47 -7.33
CA ARG A 324 6.52 -13.66 -6.35
C ARG A 324 5.94 -15.08 -6.37
N GLU A 325 5.76 -15.65 -7.56
CA GLU A 325 5.29 -17.03 -7.71
C GLU A 325 6.30 -18.04 -7.15
N ALA A 326 7.60 -17.79 -7.34
CA ALA A 326 8.65 -18.63 -6.77
C ALA A 326 8.65 -18.62 -5.23
N LEU A 327 8.45 -17.46 -4.63
CA LEU A 327 8.44 -17.30 -3.17
C LEU A 327 7.15 -17.81 -2.52
N ARG A 328 6.03 -17.76 -3.21
CA ARG A 328 4.70 -18.16 -2.70
C ARG A 328 4.30 -17.41 -1.41
N TYR A 329 4.70 -16.14 -1.29
CA TYR A 329 4.27 -15.33 -0.16
C TYR A 329 2.82 -14.86 -0.37
N GLU A 330 1.95 -15.22 0.57
CA GLU A 330 0.56 -14.74 0.57
C GLU A 330 0.53 -13.29 1.07
N GLY A 331 -0.07 -12.38 0.31
CA GLY A 331 -0.35 -11.01 0.74
C GLY A 331 0.88 -10.08 0.90
N VAL A 332 2.00 -10.37 0.25
CA VAL A 332 3.19 -9.49 0.22
C VAL A 332 3.28 -8.75 -1.11
#